data_4c5cc0572da96fc37ff4ecc6df0cda95
#
_entry.id   4c5cc0572da96fc37ff4ecc6df0cda95
#
_cell.length_a   1.000
_cell.length_b   1.000
_cell.length_c   1.000
_cell.angle_alpha   90.00
_cell.angle_beta   90.00
_cell.angle_gamma   90.00
#
_symmetry.space_group_name_H-M   'P 1'
#
loop_
_entity.id
_entity.type
_entity.pdbx_description
1 polymer ?
#
loop_
_entity_poly.entity_id
_entity_poly.type
_entity_poly.pdbx_seq_one_letter_code
_entity_poly.pdbx_strand_id
1 'polypeptide(L)'
;MPPPVAIPPTAFISVPLGLASLLIVLLFVTANGKPAAPMAVHKQQFTSTPKWINPCGEAAENSDGSIYIEQMKDEQLLGTIILRAKNALDHAKRFCDHFSQESLGLNFESMQASWNNRQYYWLPGPLEIPKQLGTTLSEDYLSKLEIDSALLNAYEYMQKYAVGLEQITYDQKEEQLNFQKEFVETEHNLRSVLCELQVAMMERGVPQRIDVSRDIMPDMFRQVESITSRNTRDWIIFRDYMNGLEYVVQVFEHLKNNLESS
;
A
#
# COMPACT_ATOMS: atom_id res chain seq x y z
N MET A 1 -11.40 55.46 -47.77
CA MET A 1 -10.02 55.88 -47.52
C MET A 1 -10.01 56.80 -46.30
N PRO A 2 -9.54 56.41 -45.18
CA PRO A 2 -9.25 57.31 -44.06
C PRO A 2 -7.80 57.84 -44.16
N PRO A 3 -7.48 58.98 -43.56
CA PRO A 3 -6.18 59.65 -43.71
C PRO A 3 -5.12 59.05 -42.72
N PRO A 4 -3.82 59.29 -42.95
CA PRO A 4 -2.74 58.72 -42.17
C PRO A 4 -2.54 59.47 -40.84
N VAL A 5 -2.25 58.72 -39.81
CA VAL A 5 -1.90 59.15 -38.45
C VAL A 5 -0.40 59.49 -38.38
N ALA A 6 -0.08 60.74 -37.96
CA ALA A 6 1.27 61.19 -37.76
C ALA A 6 1.91 60.69 -36.45
N ILE A 7 3.17 60.29 -36.52
CA ILE A 7 4.02 59.87 -35.37
C ILE A 7 4.81 61.07 -34.87
N PRO A 8 4.81 61.42 -33.57
CA PRO A 8 5.68 62.45 -33.02
C PRO A 8 7.10 61.95 -32.76
N PRO A 9 8.12 62.85 -32.75
CA PRO A 9 9.52 62.50 -32.66
C PRO A 9 9.97 62.16 -31.21
N THR A 10 10.84 61.20 -31.13
CA THR A 10 11.49 60.73 -29.89
C THR A 10 12.50 61.78 -29.36
N ALA A 11 12.31 62.20 -28.11
CA ALA A 11 13.30 63.00 -27.37
C ALA A 11 14.39 62.13 -26.80
N PHE A 12 15.64 62.38 -27.14
CA PHE A 12 16.83 61.79 -26.51
C PHE A 12 17.10 62.48 -25.17
N ILE A 13 17.05 61.73 -24.08
CA ILE A 13 17.52 62.19 -22.77
C ILE A 13 18.94 61.63 -22.55
N SER A 14 19.89 62.52 -22.51
CA SER A 14 21.30 62.25 -22.14
C SER A 14 21.40 62.10 -20.60
N VAL A 15 21.90 60.97 -20.12
CA VAL A 15 22.21 60.75 -18.70
C VAL A 15 23.74 60.85 -18.50
N PRO A 16 24.22 61.67 -17.55
CA PRO A 16 25.66 61.77 -17.29
C PRO A 16 26.21 60.57 -16.55
N LEU A 17 27.45 60.15 -16.94
CA LEU A 17 28.25 59.15 -16.21
C LEU A 17 28.61 59.66 -14.80
N GLY A 18 28.00 59.10 -13.78
CA GLY A 18 28.44 59.20 -12.41
C GLY A 18 29.06 57.89 -11.95
N LEU A 19 30.35 57.96 -11.57
CA LEU A 19 31.10 56.90 -10.92
C LEU A 19 30.42 56.54 -9.59
N ALA A 20 29.79 55.39 -9.50
CA ALA A 20 29.30 54.80 -8.27
C ALA A 20 30.09 53.51 -8.01
N SER A 21 30.92 53.53 -6.97
CA SER A 21 31.68 52.40 -6.44
C SER A 21 30.72 51.22 -6.10
N LEU A 22 30.91 50.10 -6.75
CA LEU A 22 30.22 48.86 -6.46
C LEU A 22 30.82 48.19 -5.20
N LEU A 23 30.19 48.40 -4.04
CA LEU A 23 30.43 47.58 -2.85
C LEU A 23 29.68 46.26 -3.07
N ILE A 24 30.40 45.22 -3.48
CA ILE A 24 29.88 43.86 -3.53
C ILE A 24 29.85 43.34 -2.09
N VAL A 25 28.68 43.41 -1.44
CA VAL A 25 28.43 42.68 -0.20
C VAL A 25 28.13 41.23 -0.58
N LEU A 26 29.13 40.36 -0.42
CA LEU A 26 28.96 38.91 -0.46
C LEU A 26 28.11 38.49 0.77
N LEU A 27 26.79 38.42 0.57
CA LEU A 27 25.88 37.69 1.51
C LEU A 27 26.14 36.19 1.33
N PHE A 28 26.94 35.62 2.22
CA PHE A 28 26.96 34.18 2.45
C PHE A 28 25.59 33.80 3.04
N VAL A 29 24.66 33.37 2.20
CA VAL A 29 23.49 32.63 2.65
C VAL A 29 24.02 31.27 3.09
N THR A 30 24.20 31.09 4.39
CA THR A 30 24.33 29.74 4.97
C THR A 30 23.03 29.02 4.77
N ALA A 31 22.97 28.22 3.72
CA ALA A 31 21.91 27.23 3.55
C ALA A 31 22.02 26.25 4.73
N ASN A 32 21.18 26.44 5.74
CA ASN A 32 20.90 25.41 6.72
C ASN A 32 20.11 24.29 6.02
N GLY A 33 20.79 23.54 5.16
CA GLY A 33 20.33 22.26 4.71
C GLY A 33 20.25 21.36 5.93
N LYS A 34 19.03 20.92 6.31
CA LYS A 34 18.91 19.78 7.22
C LYS A 34 19.81 18.67 6.68
N PRO A 35 20.70 18.09 7.49
CA PRO A 35 21.49 16.98 7.03
C PRO A 35 20.52 15.88 6.56
N ALA A 36 20.74 15.38 5.35
CA ALA A 36 20.01 14.21 4.86
C ALA A 36 20.14 13.12 5.91
N ALA A 37 19.00 12.54 6.33
CA ALA A 37 18.99 11.47 7.31
C ALA A 37 19.94 10.35 6.81
N PRO A 38 20.83 9.84 7.67
CA PRO A 38 21.87 8.95 7.21
C PRO A 38 21.29 7.65 6.66
N MET A 39 21.76 7.21 5.48
CA MET A 39 21.46 5.92 4.83
C MET A 39 21.52 4.70 5.78
N ALA A 40 22.13 4.84 6.95
CA ALA A 40 22.26 3.79 7.96
C ALA A 40 20.92 3.39 8.59
N VAL A 41 19.93 4.28 8.69
CA VAL A 41 18.62 3.99 9.30
C VAL A 41 17.79 3.09 8.39
N HIS A 42 17.80 3.32 7.07
CA HIS A 42 17.16 2.43 6.09
C HIS A 42 17.72 0.99 6.15
N LYS A 43 19.05 0.86 6.28
CA LYS A 43 19.70 -0.45 6.34
C LYS A 43 19.28 -1.30 7.56
N GLN A 44 18.97 -0.66 8.68
CA GLN A 44 18.59 -1.36 9.92
C GLN A 44 17.17 -1.94 9.85
N GLN A 45 16.23 -1.30 9.14
CA GLN A 45 14.88 -1.81 8.91
C GLN A 45 14.90 -3.09 8.06
N PHE A 46 15.77 -3.17 7.06
CA PHE A 46 15.89 -4.33 6.18
C PHE A 46 16.62 -5.53 6.79
N THR A 47 17.22 -5.41 7.97
CA THR A 47 17.88 -6.53 8.67
C THR A 47 16.93 -7.35 9.54
N SER A 48 15.76 -6.81 9.91
CA SER A 48 14.76 -7.57 10.68
C SER A 48 13.97 -8.52 9.79
N THR A 49 13.55 -9.66 10.33
CA THR A 49 12.64 -10.58 9.63
C THR A 49 11.33 -9.87 9.28
N PRO A 50 10.85 -9.96 8.03
CA PRO A 50 9.57 -9.37 7.65
C PRO A 50 8.41 -9.91 8.49
N LYS A 51 7.47 -9.04 8.87
CA LYS A 51 6.33 -9.42 9.75
C LYS A 51 5.34 -10.39 9.11
N TRP A 52 5.37 -10.53 7.77
CA TRP A 52 4.53 -11.48 7.02
C TRP A 52 5.14 -12.87 6.89
N ILE A 53 6.42 -13.04 7.25
CA ILE A 53 7.05 -14.34 7.38
C ILE A 53 6.65 -14.89 8.76
N ASN A 54 6.05 -16.08 8.78
CA ASN A 54 5.48 -16.68 9.97
C ASN A 54 4.46 -15.73 10.68
N PRO A 55 3.37 -15.36 10.01
CA PRO A 55 2.42 -14.36 10.50
C PRO A 55 1.71 -14.77 11.81
N CYS A 56 1.57 -16.07 12.07
CA CYS A 56 1.01 -16.59 13.33
C CYS A 56 1.94 -16.45 14.53
N GLY A 57 3.24 -16.20 14.30
CA GLY A 57 4.27 -16.21 15.32
C GLY A 57 4.82 -17.62 15.57
N GLU A 58 5.81 -17.73 16.43
CA GLU A 58 6.35 -19.04 16.83
C GLU A 58 5.29 -19.77 17.68
N ALA A 59 4.97 -21.00 17.29
CA ALA A 59 4.22 -21.89 18.16
C ALA A 59 5.04 -22.04 19.45
N ALA A 60 4.43 -21.81 20.60
CA ALA A 60 5.11 -22.09 21.87
C ALA A 60 5.54 -23.56 21.87
N GLU A 61 6.83 -23.80 21.86
CA GLU A 61 7.43 -25.15 21.93
C GLU A 61 7.18 -25.78 23.29
N ASN A 62 5.94 -25.94 23.73
CA ASN A 62 5.64 -26.70 24.95
C ASN A 62 4.17 -27.11 24.97
N SER A 63 3.87 -28.22 24.33
CA SER A 63 2.83 -29.11 24.84
C SER A 63 3.19 -30.53 24.48
N ASP A 64 4.00 -31.14 25.36
CA ASP A 64 4.14 -32.59 25.51
C ASP A 64 2.79 -33.11 26.09
N GLY A 65 1.84 -33.17 25.26
CA GLY A 65 0.53 -33.73 25.50
C GLY A 65 -0.15 -33.91 24.15
N SER A 66 -0.33 -35.15 23.74
CA SER A 66 -1.15 -35.52 22.58
C SER A 66 -2.59 -35.09 22.83
N ILE A 67 -2.85 -33.81 22.68
CA ILE A 67 -4.22 -33.29 22.53
C ILE A 67 -4.63 -33.74 21.13
N TYR A 68 -5.64 -34.62 21.06
CA TYR A 68 -6.35 -34.90 19.83
C TYR A 68 -6.98 -33.56 19.39
N ILE A 69 -6.26 -32.80 18.59
CA ILE A 69 -6.81 -31.61 17.94
C ILE A 69 -7.66 -32.14 16.80
N GLU A 70 -8.98 -32.06 16.97
CA GLU A 70 -9.91 -32.33 15.87
C GLU A 70 -9.58 -31.41 14.71
N GLN A 71 -9.29 -31.99 13.55
CA GLN A 71 -8.97 -31.20 12.33
C GLN A 71 -10.15 -30.29 12.01
N MET A 72 -9.88 -29.00 11.82
CA MET A 72 -10.93 -28.03 11.48
C MET A 72 -11.51 -28.34 10.11
N LYS A 73 -12.84 -28.23 10.01
CA LYS A 73 -13.55 -28.38 8.73
C LYS A 73 -13.27 -27.20 7.81
N ASP A 74 -13.26 -27.46 6.52
CA ASP A 74 -13.06 -26.43 5.48
C ASP A 74 -13.99 -25.23 5.66
N GLU A 75 -15.27 -25.47 5.97
CA GLU A 75 -16.25 -24.41 6.23
C GLU A 75 -15.81 -23.47 7.36
N GLN A 76 -15.22 -23.99 8.43
CA GLN A 76 -14.73 -23.22 9.57
C GLN A 76 -13.46 -22.43 9.17
N LEU A 77 -12.53 -23.07 8.47
CA LEU A 77 -11.30 -22.44 7.97
C LEU A 77 -11.61 -21.26 7.05
N LEU A 78 -12.49 -21.49 6.05
CA LEU A 78 -12.90 -20.41 5.14
C LEU A 78 -13.68 -19.32 5.87
N GLY A 79 -14.51 -19.69 6.86
CA GLY A 79 -15.25 -18.74 7.68
C GLY A 79 -14.36 -17.79 8.49
N THR A 80 -13.26 -18.29 9.07
CA THR A 80 -12.30 -17.45 9.81
C THR A 80 -11.52 -16.50 8.88
N ILE A 81 -11.08 -16.97 7.71
CA ILE A 81 -10.43 -16.13 6.69
C ILE A 81 -11.37 -14.98 6.28
N ILE A 82 -12.62 -15.29 5.95
CA ILE A 82 -13.63 -14.29 5.58
C ILE A 82 -13.81 -13.25 6.69
N LEU A 83 -13.94 -13.70 7.92
CA LEU A 83 -14.13 -12.81 9.08
C LEU A 83 -12.94 -11.85 9.25
N ARG A 84 -11.70 -12.37 9.20
CA ARG A 84 -10.50 -11.53 9.32
C ARG A 84 -10.35 -10.54 8.17
N ALA A 85 -10.61 -10.99 6.94
CA ALA A 85 -10.55 -10.13 5.76
C ALA A 85 -11.61 -9.01 5.82
N LYS A 86 -12.86 -9.32 6.24
CA LYS A 86 -13.90 -8.30 6.46
C LYS A 86 -13.50 -7.29 7.54
N ASN A 87 -12.99 -7.75 8.68
CA ASN A 87 -12.55 -6.86 9.75
C ASN A 87 -11.41 -5.93 9.30
N ALA A 88 -10.45 -6.47 8.55
CA ALA A 88 -9.36 -5.69 7.97
C ALA A 88 -9.86 -4.65 6.96
N LEU A 89 -10.80 -5.02 6.10
CA LEU A 89 -11.43 -4.13 5.13
C LEU A 89 -12.25 -3.03 5.79
N ASP A 90 -13.04 -3.37 6.80
CA ASP A 90 -13.84 -2.41 7.56
C ASP A 90 -12.96 -1.42 8.31
N HIS A 91 -11.83 -1.87 8.87
CA HIS A 91 -10.84 -0.98 9.45
C HIS A 91 -10.30 0.00 8.41
N ALA A 92 -9.85 -0.48 7.25
CA ALA A 92 -9.33 0.36 6.17
C ALA A 92 -10.37 1.38 5.68
N LYS A 93 -11.62 0.96 5.49
CA LYS A 93 -12.73 1.82 5.04
C LYS A 93 -13.06 2.95 6.04
N ARG A 94 -12.82 2.76 7.34
CA ARG A 94 -13.11 3.79 8.35
C ARG A 94 -12.25 5.06 8.20
N PHE A 95 -11.03 4.95 7.68
CA PHE A 95 -10.14 6.10 7.59
C PHE A 95 -9.68 6.46 6.16
N CYS A 96 -10.03 5.64 5.14
CA CYS A 96 -9.55 5.83 3.77
C CYS A 96 -9.89 7.22 3.19
N ASP A 97 -11.09 7.74 3.47
CA ASP A 97 -11.52 9.05 2.98
C ASP A 97 -10.76 10.18 3.69
N HIS A 98 -10.63 10.12 5.01
CA HIS A 98 -9.84 11.07 5.80
C HIS A 98 -8.36 11.07 5.38
N PHE A 99 -7.77 9.89 5.19
CA PHE A 99 -6.41 9.76 4.70
C PHE A 99 -6.24 10.39 3.31
N SER A 100 -7.16 10.11 2.39
CA SER A 100 -7.13 10.67 1.03
C SER A 100 -7.25 12.20 1.03
N GLN A 101 -8.22 12.74 1.78
CA GLN A 101 -8.47 14.16 1.88
C GLN A 101 -7.29 14.91 2.51
N GLU A 102 -6.71 14.41 3.57
CA GLU A 102 -5.61 15.07 4.28
C GLU A 102 -4.29 14.96 3.51
N SER A 103 -4.01 13.81 2.91
CA SER A 103 -2.74 13.57 2.22
C SER A 103 -2.69 14.10 0.79
N LEU A 104 -3.83 14.18 0.09
CA LEU A 104 -3.91 14.49 -1.35
C LEU A 104 -4.90 15.60 -1.69
N GLY A 105 -5.68 16.10 -0.72
CA GLY A 105 -6.66 17.16 -0.92
C GLY A 105 -7.94 16.74 -1.65
N LEU A 106 -8.15 15.45 -1.89
CA LEU A 106 -9.31 14.88 -2.56
C LEU A 106 -9.89 13.73 -1.73
N ASN A 107 -11.22 13.56 -1.78
CA ASN A 107 -11.84 12.38 -1.16
C ASN A 107 -11.45 11.11 -1.91
N PHE A 108 -11.64 9.96 -1.26
CA PHE A 108 -11.17 8.67 -1.78
C PHE A 108 -11.81 8.31 -3.12
N GLU A 109 -13.11 8.56 -3.30
CA GLU A 109 -13.85 8.28 -4.53
C GLU A 109 -13.32 9.09 -5.73
N SER A 110 -13.06 10.39 -5.53
CA SER A 110 -12.48 11.27 -6.55
C SER A 110 -11.06 10.82 -6.95
N MET A 111 -10.26 10.41 -5.97
CA MET A 111 -8.95 9.83 -6.23
C MET A 111 -9.05 8.52 -7.00
N GLN A 112 -9.97 7.63 -6.60
CA GLN A 112 -10.19 6.36 -7.29
C GLN A 112 -10.60 6.60 -8.76
N ALA A 113 -11.52 7.50 -9.03
CA ALA A 113 -11.93 7.84 -10.39
C ALA A 113 -10.77 8.39 -11.24
N SER A 114 -9.92 9.23 -10.66
CA SER A 114 -8.79 9.86 -11.35
C SER A 114 -7.60 8.90 -11.60
N TRP A 115 -7.38 7.94 -10.70
CA TRP A 115 -6.21 7.08 -10.69
C TRP A 115 -6.53 5.59 -10.89
N ASN A 116 -7.72 5.26 -11.36
CA ASN A 116 -8.23 3.91 -11.52
C ASN A 116 -7.28 2.97 -12.30
N ASN A 117 -6.61 3.48 -13.33
CA ASN A 117 -5.71 2.70 -14.18
C ASN A 117 -4.23 2.70 -13.71
N ARG A 118 -3.94 3.33 -12.56
CA ARG A 118 -2.59 3.35 -12.00
C ARG A 118 -2.39 2.19 -11.04
N GLN A 119 -1.36 1.39 -11.29
CA GLN A 119 -1.00 0.22 -10.50
C GLN A 119 0.50 0.03 -10.52
N TYR A 120 1.05 -0.50 -9.45
CA TYR A 120 2.45 -0.90 -9.41
C TYR A 120 2.61 -2.34 -9.87
N TYR A 121 3.57 -2.58 -10.76
CA TYR A 121 3.82 -3.88 -11.37
C TYR A 121 4.27 -4.97 -10.38
N TRP A 122 4.71 -4.59 -9.20
CA TRP A 122 5.11 -5.50 -8.13
C TRP A 122 3.94 -5.88 -7.20
N LEU A 123 2.81 -5.22 -7.30
CA LEU A 123 1.55 -5.61 -6.65
C LEU A 123 0.72 -6.53 -7.55
N PRO A 124 -0.23 -7.29 -6.98
CA PRO A 124 -1.14 -8.13 -7.76
C PRO A 124 -1.88 -7.33 -8.83
N GLY A 125 -1.78 -7.76 -10.08
CA GLY A 125 -2.34 -7.10 -11.24
C GLY A 125 -3.74 -7.62 -11.64
N PRO A 126 -4.34 -7.07 -12.72
CA PRO A 126 -5.66 -7.48 -13.21
C PRO A 126 -5.76 -8.95 -13.65
N LEU A 127 -4.62 -9.62 -13.92
CA LEU A 127 -4.60 -11.05 -14.20
C LEU A 127 -4.68 -11.91 -12.93
N GLU A 128 -4.22 -11.36 -11.81
CA GLU A 128 -4.21 -12.01 -10.49
C GLU A 128 -5.49 -11.68 -9.72
N ILE A 129 -5.93 -10.42 -9.74
CA ILE A 129 -7.14 -9.92 -9.11
C ILE A 129 -8.01 -9.23 -10.18
N PRO A 130 -8.86 -9.99 -10.90
CA PRO A 130 -9.59 -9.47 -12.06
C PRO A 130 -10.84 -8.66 -11.66
N LYS A 131 -10.65 -7.72 -10.76
CA LYS A 131 -11.68 -6.76 -10.32
C LYS A 131 -11.05 -5.46 -9.84
N GLN A 132 -11.87 -4.44 -9.76
CA GLN A 132 -11.54 -3.18 -9.11
C GLN A 132 -12.22 -3.08 -7.74
N LEU A 133 -11.71 -2.22 -6.87
CA LEU A 133 -12.31 -1.95 -5.57
C LEU A 133 -13.77 -1.50 -5.75
N GLY A 134 -14.67 -2.15 -5.00
CA GLY A 134 -16.12 -1.90 -5.07
C GLY A 134 -16.86 -2.68 -6.17
N THR A 135 -16.17 -3.51 -6.97
CA THR A 135 -16.82 -4.36 -7.98
C THR A 135 -16.82 -5.84 -7.55
N THR A 136 -17.65 -6.64 -8.20
CA THR A 136 -17.77 -8.09 -7.97
C THR A 136 -16.93 -8.87 -8.99
N LEU A 137 -16.42 -10.03 -8.55
CA LEU A 137 -15.83 -11.02 -9.46
C LEU A 137 -16.88 -11.64 -10.36
N SER A 138 -16.50 -12.00 -11.58
CA SER A 138 -17.42 -12.69 -12.50
C SER A 138 -17.64 -14.14 -12.07
N GLU A 139 -18.84 -14.67 -12.34
CA GLU A 139 -19.17 -16.07 -12.09
C GLU A 139 -18.26 -17.03 -12.86
N ASP A 140 -17.86 -16.66 -14.10
CA ASP A 140 -16.92 -17.45 -14.89
C ASP A 140 -15.54 -17.56 -14.22
N TYR A 141 -15.08 -16.52 -13.52
CA TYR A 141 -13.84 -16.57 -12.75
C TYR A 141 -14.03 -17.42 -11.49
N LEU A 142 -15.08 -17.16 -10.73
CA LEU A 142 -15.36 -17.84 -9.46
C LEU A 142 -15.54 -19.36 -9.64
N SER A 143 -16.24 -19.79 -10.71
CA SER A 143 -16.51 -21.21 -10.99
C SER A 143 -15.26 -22.05 -11.29
N LYS A 144 -14.12 -21.42 -11.56
CA LYS A 144 -12.83 -22.08 -11.87
C LYS A 144 -11.91 -22.21 -10.66
N LEU A 145 -12.34 -21.69 -9.52
CA LEU A 145 -11.51 -21.65 -8.32
C LEU A 145 -11.52 -22.98 -7.57
N GLU A 146 -10.33 -23.40 -7.15
CA GLU A 146 -10.11 -24.51 -6.25
C GLU A 146 -9.57 -23.98 -4.92
N ILE A 147 -9.99 -24.54 -3.78
CA ILE A 147 -9.64 -24.03 -2.44
C ILE A 147 -8.13 -23.91 -2.25
N ASP A 148 -7.37 -24.96 -2.58
CA ASP A 148 -5.93 -25.00 -2.36
C ASP A 148 -5.18 -23.93 -3.17
N SER A 149 -5.57 -23.76 -4.43
CA SER A 149 -5.02 -22.73 -5.31
C SER A 149 -5.40 -21.32 -4.83
N ALA A 150 -6.63 -21.14 -4.35
CA ALA A 150 -7.11 -19.88 -3.83
C ALA A 150 -6.36 -19.49 -2.55
N LEU A 151 -6.09 -20.43 -1.64
CA LEU A 151 -5.30 -20.22 -0.42
C LEU A 151 -3.88 -19.76 -0.76
N LEU A 152 -3.19 -20.49 -1.66
CA LEU A 152 -1.83 -20.16 -2.09
C LEU A 152 -1.75 -18.78 -2.72
N ASN A 153 -2.68 -18.46 -3.62
CA ASN A 153 -2.69 -17.19 -4.32
C ASN A 153 -3.03 -16.02 -3.39
N ALA A 154 -4.07 -16.18 -2.55
CA ALA A 154 -4.44 -15.16 -1.57
C ALA A 154 -3.30 -14.89 -0.58
N TYR A 155 -2.60 -15.92 -0.11
CA TYR A 155 -1.46 -15.77 0.80
C TYR A 155 -0.33 -14.96 0.14
N GLU A 156 0.05 -15.30 -1.09
CA GLU A 156 1.08 -14.57 -1.84
C GLU A 156 0.67 -13.11 -2.10
N TYR A 157 -0.59 -12.87 -2.50
CA TYR A 157 -1.08 -11.51 -2.79
C TYR A 157 -1.09 -10.65 -1.52
N MET A 158 -1.53 -11.20 -0.40
CA MET A 158 -1.53 -10.50 0.88
C MET A 158 -0.10 -10.21 1.36
N GLN A 159 0.87 -11.07 1.11
CA GLN A 159 2.29 -10.78 1.38
C GLN A 159 2.84 -9.63 0.52
N LYS A 160 2.48 -9.56 -0.78
CA LYS A 160 2.85 -8.44 -1.64
C LYS A 160 2.33 -7.10 -1.09
N TYR A 161 1.09 -7.08 -0.59
CA TYR A 161 0.55 -5.89 0.08
C TYR A 161 1.27 -5.59 1.41
N ALA A 162 1.68 -6.61 2.16
CA ALA A 162 2.43 -6.41 3.39
C ALA A 162 3.77 -5.70 3.16
N VAL A 163 4.46 -5.98 2.04
CA VAL A 163 5.68 -5.24 1.66
C VAL A 163 5.40 -3.75 1.48
N GLY A 164 4.31 -3.39 0.83
CA GLY A 164 3.93 -1.99 0.62
C GLY A 164 3.50 -1.30 1.90
N LEU A 165 2.67 -1.95 2.72
CA LEU A 165 2.20 -1.40 3.99
C LEU A 165 3.33 -1.23 5.00
N GLU A 166 4.33 -2.11 5.03
CA GLU A 166 5.53 -1.94 5.84
C GLU A 166 6.26 -0.63 5.51
N GLN A 167 6.37 -0.30 4.22
CA GLN A 167 6.97 0.98 3.80
C GLN A 167 6.12 2.18 4.22
N ILE A 168 4.80 2.12 4.05
CA ILE A 168 3.90 3.19 4.50
C ILE A 168 4.05 3.41 6.00
N THR A 169 3.95 2.33 6.80
CA THR A 169 4.06 2.40 8.27
C THR A 169 5.41 2.97 8.71
N TYR A 170 6.48 2.61 8.01
CA TYR A 170 7.81 3.16 8.26
C TYR A 170 7.84 4.68 8.03
N ASP A 171 7.37 5.15 6.88
CA ASP A 171 7.36 6.57 6.54
C ASP A 171 6.45 7.37 7.48
N GLN A 172 5.30 6.82 7.85
CA GLN A 172 4.38 7.41 8.83
C GLN A 172 5.07 7.64 10.19
N LYS A 173 5.90 6.69 10.61
CA LYS A 173 6.63 6.75 11.87
C LYS A 173 7.82 7.71 11.82
N GLU A 174 8.67 7.57 10.79
CA GLU A 174 9.91 8.35 10.67
C GLU A 174 9.64 9.84 10.47
N GLU A 175 8.58 10.18 9.75
CA GLU A 175 8.19 11.55 9.49
C GLU A 175 7.11 12.08 10.44
N GLN A 176 6.69 11.29 11.43
CA GLN A 176 5.69 11.64 12.44
C GLN A 176 4.37 12.12 11.80
N LEU A 177 3.88 11.37 10.80
CA LEU A 177 2.66 11.71 10.08
C LEU A 177 1.39 11.29 10.86
N ASN A 178 0.25 11.82 10.43
CA ASN A 178 -1.00 11.75 11.21
C ASN A 178 -1.67 10.37 11.24
N PHE A 179 -1.32 9.45 10.31
CA PHE A 179 -1.97 8.13 10.17
C PHE A 179 -1.10 6.96 10.67
N GLN A 180 -0.11 7.25 11.50
CA GLN A 180 0.79 6.22 12.04
C GLN A 180 0.03 5.10 12.76
N LYS A 181 -0.94 5.45 13.59
CA LYS A 181 -1.73 4.47 14.36
C LYS A 181 -2.57 3.60 13.44
N GLU A 182 -3.25 4.21 12.48
CA GLU A 182 -4.12 3.54 11.53
C GLU A 182 -3.35 2.55 10.64
N PHE A 183 -2.17 2.93 10.16
CA PHE A 183 -1.34 2.02 9.35
C PHE A 183 -0.67 0.93 10.16
N VAL A 184 -0.28 1.17 11.41
CA VAL A 184 0.16 0.11 12.34
C VAL A 184 -0.95 -0.91 12.56
N GLU A 185 -2.18 -0.47 12.78
CA GLU A 185 -3.34 -1.34 12.94
C GLU A 185 -3.69 -2.08 11.63
N THR A 186 -3.52 -1.43 10.47
CA THR A 186 -3.66 -2.06 9.14
C THR A 186 -2.68 -3.22 8.97
N GLU A 187 -1.41 -3.06 9.34
CA GLU A 187 -0.42 -4.15 9.33
C GLU A 187 -0.83 -5.31 10.25
N HIS A 188 -1.33 -5.02 11.45
CA HIS A 188 -1.80 -6.04 12.39
C HIS A 188 -2.99 -6.82 11.83
N ASN A 189 -3.95 -6.13 11.22
CA ASN A 189 -5.11 -6.75 10.59
C ASN A 189 -4.70 -7.63 9.40
N LEU A 190 -3.78 -7.15 8.56
CA LEU A 190 -3.25 -7.95 7.45
C LEU A 190 -2.50 -9.18 7.95
N ARG A 191 -1.69 -9.05 9.00
CA ARG A 191 -1.01 -10.18 9.62
C ARG A 191 -2.00 -11.23 10.14
N SER A 192 -3.14 -10.81 10.68
CA SER A 192 -4.20 -11.73 11.12
C SER A 192 -4.82 -12.48 9.94
N VAL A 193 -5.05 -11.82 8.80
CA VAL A 193 -5.52 -12.48 7.56
C VAL A 193 -4.50 -13.51 7.08
N LEU A 194 -3.22 -13.14 7.03
CA LEU A 194 -2.13 -14.03 6.63
C LEU A 194 -2.01 -15.25 7.55
N CYS A 195 -2.18 -15.08 8.87
CA CYS A 195 -2.17 -16.17 9.82
C CYS A 195 -3.30 -17.18 9.54
N GLU A 196 -4.54 -16.74 9.33
CA GLU A 196 -5.65 -17.64 9.02
C GLU A 196 -5.46 -18.37 7.68
N LEU A 197 -4.91 -17.69 6.67
CA LEU A 197 -4.54 -18.33 5.39
C LEU A 197 -3.46 -19.40 5.60
N GLN A 198 -2.44 -19.13 6.41
CA GLN A 198 -1.38 -20.09 6.73
C GLN A 198 -1.93 -21.30 7.50
N VAL A 199 -2.78 -21.07 8.51
CA VAL A 199 -3.45 -22.14 9.27
C VAL A 199 -4.28 -23.01 8.33
N ALA A 200 -5.08 -22.42 7.45
CA ALA A 200 -5.90 -23.16 6.50
C ALA A 200 -5.05 -24.03 5.55
N MET A 201 -3.92 -23.50 5.06
CA MET A 201 -2.99 -24.30 4.24
C MET A 201 -2.40 -25.47 5.03
N MET A 202 -2.01 -25.24 6.30
CA MET A 202 -1.45 -26.30 7.16
C MET A 202 -2.47 -27.41 7.43
N GLU A 203 -3.69 -27.05 7.83
CA GLU A 203 -4.79 -27.99 8.11
C GLU A 203 -5.17 -28.84 6.90
N ARG A 204 -5.07 -28.26 5.71
CA ARG A 204 -5.36 -28.95 4.45
C ARG A 204 -4.14 -29.69 3.84
N GLY A 205 -2.96 -29.59 4.48
CA GLY A 205 -1.72 -30.18 3.96
C GLY A 205 -1.22 -29.52 2.65
N VAL A 206 -1.59 -28.26 2.40
CA VAL A 206 -1.15 -27.51 1.23
C VAL A 206 0.24 -26.93 1.49
N PRO A 207 1.27 -27.30 0.72
CA PRO A 207 2.62 -26.80 0.93
C PRO A 207 2.71 -25.31 0.57
N GLN A 208 3.18 -24.51 1.52
CA GLN A 208 3.38 -23.07 1.31
C GLN A 208 4.45 -22.81 0.24
N ARG A 209 4.25 -21.79 -0.59
CA ARG A 209 5.28 -21.28 -1.51
C ARG A 209 6.35 -20.51 -0.74
N ILE A 210 7.46 -20.17 -1.43
CA ILE A 210 8.48 -19.28 -0.88
C ILE A 210 7.87 -17.93 -0.56
N ASP A 211 8.13 -17.42 0.64
CA ASP A 211 7.62 -16.13 1.09
C ASP A 211 8.11 -14.97 0.20
N VAL A 212 7.26 -13.98 0.06
CA VAL A 212 7.56 -12.79 -0.73
C VAL A 212 8.68 -11.99 -0.06
N SER A 213 9.73 -11.69 -0.84
CA SER A 213 10.84 -10.86 -0.38
C SER A 213 10.48 -9.37 -0.41
N ARG A 214 11.08 -8.59 0.50
CA ARG A 214 11.00 -7.11 0.46
C ARG A 214 11.47 -6.52 -0.87
N ASP A 215 12.37 -7.20 -1.57
CA ASP A 215 12.98 -6.73 -2.81
C ASP A 215 12.01 -6.64 -4.00
N ILE A 216 10.78 -7.19 -3.87
CA ILE A 216 9.74 -7.00 -4.89
C ILE A 216 9.37 -5.52 -5.06
N MET A 217 9.44 -4.72 -3.99
CA MET A 217 9.27 -3.27 -4.04
C MET A 217 10.62 -2.62 -4.34
N PRO A 218 10.84 -2.06 -5.55
CA PRO A 218 12.10 -1.43 -5.91
C PRO A 218 12.42 -0.20 -5.06
N ASP A 219 13.72 0.08 -4.88
CA ASP A 219 14.22 1.22 -4.08
C ASP A 219 13.64 2.56 -4.50
N MET A 220 13.40 2.76 -5.81
CA MET A 220 12.80 3.99 -6.32
C MET A 220 11.41 4.29 -5.75
N PHE A 221 10.67 3.27 -5.29
CA PHE A 221 9.39 3.45 -4.61
C PHE A 221 9.55 3.58 -3.09
N ARG A 222 10.70 3.17 -2.54
CA ARG A 222 11.00 3.32 -1.12
C ARG A 222 11.59 4.70 -0.82
N GLN A 223 12.49 5.18 -1.66
CA GLN A 223 13.23 6.44 -1.50
C GLN A 223 12.56 7.57 -2.29
N VAL A 224 11.33 7.93 -1.91
CA VAL A 224 10.56 8.98 -2.59
C VAL A 224 10.77 10.30 -1.86
N GLU A 225 11.49 11.24 -2.49
CA GLU A 225 11.79 12.57 -1.91
C GLU A 225 10.58 13.49 -1.88
N SER A 226 9.71 13.41 -2.90
CA SER A 226 8.54 14.28 -3.01
C SER A 226 7.40 13.79 -2.12
N ILE A 227 6.91 14.66 -1.23
CA ILE A 227 5.75 14.41 -0.38
C ILE A 227 4.53 13.98 -1.21
N THR A 228 4.24 14.68 -2.31
CA THR A 228 3.12 14.36 -3.18
C THR A 228 3.28 12.97 -3.83
N SER A 229 4.48 12.64 -4.29
CA SER A 229 4.75 11.33 -4.89
C SER A 229 4.65 10.21 -3.86
N ARG A 230 5.12 10.44 -2.62
CA ARG A 230 4.98 9.51 -1.50
C ARG A 230 3.50 9.29 -1.15
N ASN A 231 2.75 10.37 -0.94
CA ASN A 231 1.32 10.27 -0.61
C ASN A 231 0.53 9.56 -1.73
N THR A 232 0.89 9.79 -3.00
CA THR A 232 0.29 9.10 -4.14
C THR A 232 0.64 7.60 -4.13
N ARG A 233 1.91 7.26 -3.85
CA ARG A 233 2.34 5.86 -3.71
C ARG A 233 1.56 5.15 -2.60
N ASP A 234 1.47 5.77 -1.45
CA ASP A 234 0.78 5.23 -0.27
C ASP A 234 -0.70 5.01 -0.56
N TRP A 235 -1.32 5.98 -1.21
CA TRP A 235 -2.73 5.87 -1.61
C TRP A 235 -2.97 4.71 -2.59
N ILE A 236 -2.12 4.54 -3.61
CA ILE A 236 -2.24 3.43 -4.59
C ILE A 236 -2.09 2.08 -3.87
N ILE A 237 -1.06 1.92 -3.04
CA ILE A 237 -0.84 0.68 -2.28
C ILE A 237 -2.04 0.37 -1.38
N PHE A 238 -2.55 1.37 -0.68
CA PHE A 238 -3.67 1.22 0.27
C PHE A 238 -4.98 0.88 -0.44
N ARG A 239 -5.28 1.54 -1.57
CA ARG A 239 -6.42 1.21 -2.43
C ARG A 239 -6.34 -0.24 -2.92
N ASP A 240 -5.18 -0.65 -3.44
CA ASP A 240 -4.98 -1.99 -3.98
C ASP A 240 -5.05 -3.06 -2.89
N TYR A 241 -4.55 -2.76 -1.69
CA TYR A 241 -4.75 -3.59 -0.50
C TYR A 241 -6.23 -3.80 -0.18
N MET A 242 -7.05 -2.75 -0.16
CA MET A 242 -8.50 -2.88 0.05
C MET A 242 -9.16 -3.71 -1.04
N ASN A 243 -8.76 -3.53 -2.31
CA ASN A 243 -9.22 -4.37 -3.41
C ASN A 243 -8.84 -5.85 -3.22
N GLY A 244 -7.63 -6.11 -2.74
CA GLY A 244 -7.16 -7.45 -2.38
C GLY A 244 -7.98 -8.09 -1.27
N LEU A 245 -8.36 -7.32 -0.24
CA LEU A 245 -9.24 -7.82 0.84
C LEU A 245 -10.65 -8.14 0.32
N GLU A 246 -11.23 -7.29 -0.52
CA GLU A 246 -12.53 -7.60 -1.16
C GLU A 246 -12.44 -8.85 -2.02
N TYR A 247 -11.33 -9.04 -2.75
CA TYR A 247 -11.08 -10.26 -3.50
C TYR A 247 -11.05 -11.49 -2.60
N VAL A 248 -10.31 -11.45 -1.50
CA VAL A 248 -10.25 -12.54 -0.50
C VAL A 248 -11.65 -12.87 0.02
N VAL A 249 -12.42 -11.87 0.41
CA VAL A 249 -13.81 -12.08 0.88
C VAL A 249 -14.65 -12.77 -0.17
N GLN A 250 -14.68 -12.25 -1.40
CA GLN A 250 -15.55 -12.79 -2.47
C GLN A 250 -15.17 -14.22 -2.89
N VAL A 251 -13.87 -14.49 -2.99
CA VAL A 251 -13.35 -15.83 -3.34
C VAL A 251 -13.75 -16.86 -2.27
N PHE A 252 -13.45 -16.56 -1.01
CA PHE A 252 -13.70 -17.54 0.05
C PHE A 252 -15.19 -17.66 0.44
N GLU A 253 -15.99 -16.61 0.28
CA GLU A 253 -17.46 -16.74 0.38
C GLU A 253 -18.02 -17.67 -0.70
N HIS A 254 -17.58 -17.51 -1.97
CA HIS A 254 -18.01 -18.39 -3.04
C HIS A 254 -17.62 -19.85 -2.77
N LEU A 255 -16.37 -20.09 -2.41
CA LEU A 255 -15.87 -21.44 -2.11
C LEU A 255 -16.61 -22.07 -0.92
N LYS A 256 -16.87 -21.31 0.13
CA LYS A 256 -17.62 -21.78 1.31
C LYS A 256 -19.06 -22.16 0.94
N ASN A 257 -19.76 -21.30 0.19
CA ASN A 257 -21.13 -21.56 -0.25
C ASN A 257 -21.23 -22.83 -1.12
N ASN A 258 -20.22 -23.15 -1.91
CA ASN A 258 -20.17 -24.37 -2.71
C ASN A 258 -20.03 -25.62 -1.83
N LEU A 259 -19.30 -25.54 -0.68
CA LEU A 259 -19.23 -26.66 0.28
C LEU A 259 -20.59 -26.94 0.94
N GLU A 260 -21.36 -25.92 1.25
CA GLU A 260 -22.68 -26.05 1.87
C GLU A 260 -23.74 -26.60 0.89
N SER A 261 -23.48 -26.53 -0.42
CA SER A 261 -24.41 -26.95 -1.48
C SER A 261 -24.12 -28.37 -2.01
N SER A 262 -23.01 -28.97 -1.61
CA SER A 262 -22.51 -30.30 -2.02
C SER A 262 -22.83 -31.35 -0.98
#